data_75a265a8e329d318e1cf67b8789ba497
#
_entry.id   75a265a8e329d318e1cf67b8789ba497
#
_cell.length_a   1.000
_cell.length_b   1.000
_cell.length_c   1.000
_cell.angle_alpha   90.00
_cell.angle_beta   90.00
_cell.angle_gamma   90.00
#
_symmetry.space_group_name_H-M   'P 1'
#
loop_
_entity.id
_entity.type
_entity.pdbx_description
1 polymer ?
#
loop_
_entity_poly.entity_id
_entity_poly.type
_entity_poly.pdbx_seq_one_letter_code
_entity_poly.pdbx_strand_id
1 'polypeptide(L)'
;MTKLILATSWKVKEENGERFIQLYDKDGNEVDGDKARWEGYFYCYKNQLTSLKGAPREVNGYFDCSDNKLTSLEGAPREVNGYFDCSDNKLTSLEGAPREVNGNFNCSYNKLTSLKGAPRKVNSHFYCSNNKLTSLEGAPREVNGNFDCSYNQLISLEGAPREVKRGFYCHKNKLTSLEGAPREV
;
A
#
# COMPACT_ATOMS: atom_id res chain seq x y z
N MET A 1 -22.55 -3.59 -14.59
CA MET A 1 -21.33 -3.95 -13.84
C MET A 1 -20.94 -5.36 -14.20
N THR A 2 -19.68 -5.59 -14.58
CA THR A 2 -19.19 -6.95 -14.89
C THR A 2 -19.11 -7.71 -13.57
N LYS A 3 -19.76 -8.89 -13.49
CA LYS A 3 -19.73 -9.74 -12.30
C LYS A 3 -18.32 -10.29 -12.13
N LEU A 4 -17.67 -10.00 -11.00
CA LEU A 4 -16.34 -10.51 -10.70
C LEU A 4 -16.39 -12.01 -10.36
N ILE A 5 -15.33 -12.72 -10.75
CA ILE A 5 -15.15 -14.15 -10.50
C ILE A 5 -14.50 -14.30 -9.12
N LEU A 6 -15.04 -15.20 -8.30
CA LEU A 6 -14.43 -15.56 -7.01
C LEU A 6 -13.21 -16.45 -7.26
N ALA A 7 -12.02 -15.90 -7.01
CA ALA A 7 -10.81 -16.70 -6.95
C ALA A 7 -10.67 -17.32 -5.55
N THR A 8 -10.21 -18.56 -5.49
CA THR A 8 -10.15 -19.37 -4.26
C THR A 8 -8.75 -19.89 -3.95
N SER A 9 -7.85 -19.83 -4.92
CA SER A 9 -6.45 -20.19 -4.74
C SER A 9 -5.56 -19.37 -5.68
N TRP A 10 -4.26 -19.35 -5.39
CA TRP A 10 -3.27 -18.65 -6.19
C TRP A 10 -1.90 -19.34 -6.14
N LYS A 11 -1.05 -19.05 -7.11
CA LYS A 11 0.34 -19.52 -7.18
C LYS A 11 1.23 -18.40 -7.70
N VAL A 12 2.53 -18.49 -7.42
CA VAL A 12 3.53 -17.68 -8.12
C VAL A 12 3.80 -18.30 -9.48
N LYS A 13 3.70 -17.51 -10.54
CA LYS A 13 4.24 -17.81 -11.86
C LYS A 13 5.53 -17.04 -12.09
N GLU A 14 6.39 -17.59 -12.92
CA GLU A 14 7.61 -16.93 -13.35
C GLU A 14 7.73 -17.01 -14.88
N GLU A 15 7.81 -15.85 -15.53
CA GLU A 15 7.99 -15.72 -16.97
C GLU A 15 8.96 -14.56 -17.25
N ASN A 16 9.96 -14.80 -18.09
CA ASN A 16 10.95 -13.78 -18.49
C ASN A 16 11.64 -13.05 -17.31
N GLY A 17 11.83 -13.76 -16.18
CA GLY A 17 12.42 -13.18 -14.97
C GLY A 17 11.44 -12.35 -14.10
N GLU A 18 10.18 -12.21 -14.50
CA GLU A 18 9.11 -11.62 -13.71
C GLU A 18 8.43 -12.70 -12.88
N ARG A 19 8.27 -12.45 -11.57
CA ARG A 19 7.52 -13.32 -10.65
C ARG A 19 6.23 -12.60 -10.26
N PHE A 20 5.10 -13.21 -10.56
CA PHE A 20 3.78 -12.61 -10.43
C PHE A 20 2.72 -13.60 -9.94
N ILE A 21 1.49 -13.14 -9.76
CA ILE A 21 0.37 -13.90 -9.19
C ILE A 21 -0.47 -14.51 -10.30
N GLN A 22 -0.79 -15.79 -10.17
CA GLN A 22 -1.82 -16.44 -10.97
C GLN A 22 -2.94 -16.95 -10.06
N LEU A 23 -4.15 -16.51 -10.33
CA LEU A 23 -5.36 -16.88 -9.60
C LEU A 23 -6.08 -18.06 -10.25
N TYR A 24 -6.79 -18.82 -9.42
CA TYR A 24 -7.62 -19.94 -9.84
C TYR A 24 -8.98 -19.89 -9.14
N ASP A 25 -10.03 -20.28 -9.84
CA ASP A 25 -11.36 -20.49 -9.27
C ASP A 25 -11.46 -21.82 -8.50
N LYS A 26 -12.65 -22.14 -7.97
CA LYS A 26 -12.93 -23.38 -7.21
C LYS A 26 -12.78 -24.65 -8.05
N ASP A 27 -12.87 -24.55 -9.37
CA ASP A 27 -12.77 -25.66 -10.30
C ASP A 27 -11.34 -25.82 -10.87
N GLY A 28 -10.40 -24.94 -10.44
CA GLY A 28 -9.01 -24.95 -10.85
C GLY A 28 -8.73 -24.23 -12.18
N ASN A 29 -9.70 -23.49 -12.71
CA ASN A 29 -9.48 -22.68 -13.92
C ASN A 29 -8.73 -21.40 -13.58
N GLU A 30 -7.83 -20.98 -14.47
CA GLU A 30 -7.13 -19.70 -14.35
C GLU A 30 -8.11 -18.53 -14.41
N VAL A 31 -7.94 -17.56 -13.51
CA VAL A 31 -8.74 -16.35 -13.42
C VAL A 31 -7.86 -15.13 -13.68
N ASP A 32 -8.34 -14.26 -14.56
CA ASP A 32 -7.76 -12.95 -14.78
C ASP A 32 -7.97 -12.05 -13.56
N GLY A 33 -6.88 -11.51 -12.99
CA GLY A 33 -6.93 -10.68 -11.80
C GLY A 33 -7.87 -9.48 -11.92
N ASP A 34 -7.92 -8.83 -13.08
CA ASP A 34 -8.82 -7.68 -13.33
C ASP A 34 -10.32 -8.07 -13.29
N LYS A 35 -10.63 -9.35 -13.35
CA LYS A 35 -11.97 -9.90 -13.25
C LYS A 35 -12.20 -10.68 -11.97
N ALA A 36 -11.21 -10.71 -11.07
CA ALA A 36 -11.25 -11.52 -9.86
C ALA A 36 -11.62 -10.68 -8.62
N ARG A 37 -12.31 -11.33 -7.69
CA ARG A 37 -12.43 -10.91 -6.30
C ARG A 37 -11.92 -12.01 -5.38
N TRP A 38 -11.44 -11.63 -4.21
CA TRP A 38 -10.97 -12.53 -3.16
C TRP A 38 -11.72 -12.26 -1.86
N GLU A 39 -12.19 -13.32 -1.22
CA GLU A 39 -12.83 -13.23 0.09
C GLU A 39 -11.83 -13.52 1.21
N GLY A 40 -11.81 -12.64 2.22
CA GLY A 40 -10.90 -12.74 3.36
C GLY A 40 -9.50 -12.21 3.05
N TYR A 41 -8.49 -12.81 3.65
CA TYR A 41 -7.11 -12.33 3.63
C TYR A 41 -6.34 -12.89 2.42
N PHE A 42 -5.75 -12.00 1.64
CA PHE A 42 -4.86 -12.36 0.54
C PHE A 42 -3.41 -12.13 0.97
N TYR A 43 -2.72 -13.20 1.32
CA TYR A 43 -1.33 -13.16 1.75
C TYR A 43 -0.40 -13.62 0.62
N CYS A 44 0.35 -12.70 0.04
CA CYS A 44 1.40 -12.98 -0.94
C CYS A 44 2.79 -12.47 -0.50
N TYR A 45 2.98 -12.27 0.80
CA TYR A 45 4.26 -11.84 1.38
C TYR A 45 5.34 -12.93 1.24
N LYS A 46 6.62 -12.53 1.28
CA LYS A 46 7.80 -13.44 1.24
C LYS A 46 7.85 -14.40 0.05
N ASN A 47 7.33 -14.00 -1.10
CA ASN A 47 7.30 -14.83 -2.31
C ASN A 47 8.29 -14.39 -3.39
N GLN A 48 9.16 -13.41 -3.07
CA GLN A 48 10.10 -12.81 -4.02
C GLN A 48 9.40 -12.26 -5.28
N LEU A 49 8.16 -11.79 -5.16
CA LEU A 49 7.41 -11.19 -6.24
C LEU A 49 8.14 -9.93 -6.74
N THR A 50 8.18 -9.77 -8.05
CA THR A 50 8.68 -8.57 -8.72
C THR A 50 7.56 -7.73 -9.31
N SER A 51 6.35 -8.30 -9.38
CA SER A 51 5.14 -7.68 -9.94
C SER A 51 3.90 -8.14 -9.18
N LEU A 52 2.87 -7.30 -9.13
CA LEU A 52 1.52 -7.64 -8.65
C LEU A 52 0.57 -7.98 -9.79
N LYS A 53 1.08 -8.16 -11.01
CA LYS A 53 0.30 -8.67 -12.14
C LYS A 53 -0.48 -9.90 -11.71
N GLY A 54 -1.75 -9.96 -12.08
CA GLY A 54 -2.65 -11.06 -11.77
C GLY A 54 -3.22 -11.06 -10.35
N ALA A 55 -2.87 -10.10 -9.48
CA ALA A 55 -3.55 -9.95 -8.19
C ALA A 55 -5.06 -9.68 -8.39
N PRO A 56 -5.91 -10.08 -7.42
CA PRO A 56 -7.35 -9.88 -7.54
C PRO A 56 -7.68 -8.39 -7.54
N ARG A 57 -8.65 -7.97 -8.37
CA ARG A 57 -9.13 -6.60 -8.45
C ARG A 57 -9.72 -6.08 -7.13
N GLU A 58 -10.41 -6.96 -6.41
CA GLU A 58 -11.05 -6.64 -5.13
C GLU A 58 -10.67 -7.67 -4.07
N VAL A 59 -10.33 -7.20 -2.87
CA VAL A 59 -10.04 -8.01 -1.69
C VAL A 59 -10.94 -7.58 -0.55
N ASN A 60 -11.83 -8.48 -0.11
CA ASN A 60 -12.76 -8.21 0.98
C ASN A 60 -12.16 -8.34 2.39
N GLY A 61 -10.84 -8.40 2.49
CA GLY A 61 -10.10 -8.46 3.73
C GLY A 61 -8.76 -7.78 3.62
N TYR A 62 -7.73 -8.40 4.14
CA TYR A 62 -6.35 -7.90 4.09
C TYR A 62 -5.68 -8.28 2.78
N PHE A 63 -4.89 -7.35 2.26
CA PHE A 63 -3.94 -7.62 1.18
C PHE A 63 -2.53 -7.36 1.70
N ASP A 64 -1.73 -8.42 1.79
CA ASP A 64 -0.36 -8.35 2.28
C ASP A 64 0.62 -8.84 1.20
N CYS A 65 1.34 -7.89 0.60
CA CYS A 65 2.42 -8.13 -0.36
C CYS A 65 3.78 -7.70 0.19
N SER A 66 3.93 -7.64 1.50
CA SER A 66 5.17 -7.26 2.18
C SER A 66 6.32 -8.24 1.92
N ASP A 67 7.54 -7.81 2.21
CA ASP A 67 8.76 -8.62 2.11
C ASP A 67 8.89 -9.33 0.73
N ASN A 68 8.79 -8.51 -0.32
CA ASN A 68 8.96 -8.94 -1.70
C ASN A 68 10.05 -8.10 -2.42
N LYS A 69 10.08 -8.14 -3.73
CA LYS A 69 11.03 -7.38 -4.56
C LYS A 69 10.34 -6.35 -5.45
N LEU A 70 9.15 -5.90 -5.04
CA LEU A 70 8.32 -4.98 -5.82
C LEU A 70 8.99 -3.62 -5.97
N THR A 71 8.98 -3.10 -7.20
CA THR A 71 9.43 -1.74 -7.51
C THR A 71 8.27 -0.80 -7.86
N SER A 72 7.07 -1.35 -8.08
CA SER A 72 5.82 -0.68 -8.42
C SER A 72 4.65 -1.39 -7.77
N LEU A 73 3.53 -0.69 -7.59
CA LEU A 73 2.24 -1.26 -7.17
C LEU A 73 1.30 -1.45 -8.37
N GLU A 74 1.80 -1.38 -9.60
CA GLU A 74 1.00 -1.71 -10.77
C GLU A 74 0.47 -3.14 -10.67
N GLY A 75 -0.84 -3.32 -10.94
CA GLY A 75 -1.53 -4.59 -10.76
C GLY A 75 -2.03 -4.85 -9.34
N ALA A 76 -1.82 -3.95 -8.37
CA ALA A 76 -2.41 -4.08 -7.04
C ALA A 76 -3.96 -4.01 -7.10
N PRO A 77 -4.66 -4.58 -6.10
CA PRO A 77 -6.11 -4.48 -5.98
C PRO A 77 -6.58 -3.02 -6.03
N ARG A 78 -7.69 -2.77 -6.73
CA ARG A 78 -8.32 -1.43 -6.75
C ARG A 78 -9.09 -1.10 -5.48
N GLU A 79 -9.61 -2.15 -4.83
CA GLU A 79 -10.40 -2.05 -3.60
C GLU A 79 -9.89 -3.06 -2.58
N VAL A 80 -9.60 -2.57 -1.37
CA VAL A 80 -9.18 -3.39 -0.23
C VAL A 80 -10.01 -2.97 0.98
N ASN A 81 -10.86 -3.87 1.45
CA ASN A 81 -11.77 -3.59 2.56
C ASN A 81 -11.13 -3.74 3.94
N GLY A 82 -9.89 -4.15 4.01
CA GLY A 82 -9.11 -4.28 5.23
C GLY A 82 -7.78 -3.56 5.16
N TYR A 83 -6.76 -4.19 5.68
CA TYR A 83 -5.40 -3.70 5.70
C TYR A 83 -4.70 -3.91 4.36
N PHE A 84 -3.93 -2.91 3.91
CA PHE A 84 -3.03 -3.03 2.76
C PHE A 84 -1.58 -2.89 3.23
N ASP A 85 -0.80 -3.95 3.08
CA ASP A 85 0.62 -3.96 3.44
C ASP A 85 1.51 -4.17 2.22
N CYS A 86 2.32 -3.17 1.90
CA CYS A 86 3.38 -3.22 0.89
C CYS A 86 4.75 -2.88 1.48
N SER A 87 4.92 -3.06 2.79
CA SER A 87 6.21 -2.80 3.47
C SER A 87 7.32 -3.75 3.01
N ASP A 88 8.55 -3.40 3.34
CA ASP A 88 9.73 -4.23 3.03
C ASP A 88 9.82 -4.63 1.54
N ASN A 89 9.74 -3.62 0.68
CA ASN A 89 9.89 -3.76 -0.76
C ASN A 89 10.94 -2.78 -1.32
N LYS A 90 10.90 -2.51 -2.60
CA LYS A 90 11.82 -1.59 -3.28
C LYS A 90 11.08 -0.44 -3.97
N LEU A 91 9.88 -0.11 -3.47
CA LEU A 91 9.00 0.89 -4.07
C LEU A 91 9.65 2.27 -4.04
N THR A 92 9.57 2.97 -5.17
CA THR A 92 10.00 4.38 -5.30
C THR A 92 8.82 5.34 -5.44
N SER A 93 7.61 4.82 -5.69
CA SER A 93 6.33 5.51 -5.82
C SER A 93 5.21 4.64 -5.27
N LEU A 94 4.08 5.24 -4.92
CA LEU A 94 2.85 4.56 -4.54
C LEU A 94 1.81 4.54 -5.68
N GLU A 95 2.19 4.92 -6.89
CA GLU A 95 1.31 4.81 -8.05
C GLU A 95 0.88 3.34 -8.26
N GLY A 96 -0.41 3.14 -8.49
CA GLY A 96 -1.02 1.82 -8.53
C GLY A 96 -1.63 1.36 -7.20
N ALA A 97 -1.38 2.05 -6.09
CA ALA A 97 -2.06 1.75 -4.82
C ALA A 97 -3.59 1.93 -4.93
N PRO A 98 -4.39 1.19 -4.11
CA PRO A 98 -5.83 1.40 -4.04
C PRO A 98 -6.16 2.85 -3.64
N ARG A 99 -7.27 3.39 -4.18
CA ARG A 99 -7.67 4.78 -3.89
C ARG A 99 -8.13 4.98 -2.46
N GLU A 100 -8.73 3.97 -1.88
CA GLU A 100 -9.23 3.96 -0.51
C GLU A 100 -8.87 2.64 0.15
N VAL A 101 -8.51 2.70 1.43
CA VAL A 101 -8.20 1.55 2.27
C VAL A 101 -9.01 1.67 3.55
N ASN A 102 -9.87 0.69 3.83
CA ASN A 102 -10.75 0.74 5.01
C ASN A 102 -10.04 0.37 6.31
N GLY A 103 -8.86 -0.25 6.23
CA GLY A 103 -7.98 -0.52 7.37
C GLY A 103 -6.72 0.33 7.36
N ASN A 104 -5.63 -0.26 7.84
CA ASN A 104 -4.31 0.38 7.81
C ASN A 104 -3.72 0.35 6.40
N PHE A 105 -2.87 1.33 6.11
CA PHE A 105 -2.00 1.34 4.94
C PHE A 105 -0.55 1.37 5.42
N ASN A 106 0.24 0.38 5.04
CA ASN A 106 1.64 0.29 5.42
C ASN A 106 2.55 0.23 4.19
N CYS A 107 3.34 1.27 3.98
CA CYS A 107 4.38 1.36 2.96
C CYS A 107 5.77 1.60 3.57
N SER A 108 5.96 1.22 4.83
CA SER A 108 7.25 1.38 5.53
C SER A 108 8.34 0.51 4.90
N TYR A 109 9.62 0.83 5.17
CA TYR A 109 10.76 0.06 4.67
C TYR A 109 10.78 -0.08 3.15
N ASN A 110 10.69 1.08 2.45
CA ASN A 110 10.78 1.19 1.00
C ASN A 110 11.84 2.23 0.59
N LYS A 111 11.74 2.73 -0.63
CA LYS A 111 12.65 3.74 -1.19
C LYS A 111 11.91 5.00 -1.62
N LEU A 112 10.74 5.25 -1.02
CA LEU A 112 9.87 6.38 -1.37
C LEU A 112 10.56 7.71 -1.09
N THR A 113 10.44 8.65 -2.02
CA THR A 113 10.90 10.04 -1.85
C THR A 113 9.76 11.03 -1.66
N SER A 114 8.53 10.64 -2.01
CA SER A 114 7.27 11.34 -1.78
C SER A 114 6.14 10.32 -1.58
N LEU A 115 4.95 10.79 -1.21
CA LEU A 115 3.76 9.95 -1.05
C LEU A 115 2.80 10.04 -2.25
N LYS A 116 3.28 10.50 -3.41
CA LYS A 116 2.48 10.53 -4.64
C LYS A 116 1.94 9.13 -4.96
N GLY A 117 0.64 9.05 -5.27
CA GLY A 117 -0.04 7.79 -5.52
C GLY A 117 -0.60 7.12 -4.26
N ALA A 118 -0.36 7.65 -3.05
CA ALA A 118 -0.96 7.12 -1.84
C ALA A 118 -2.50 7.15 -1.89
N PRO A 119 -3.19 6.28 -1.13
CA PRO A 119 -4.63 6.31 -0.98
C PRO A 119 -5.11 7.71 -0.55
N ARG A 120 -6.22 8.18 -1.15
CA ARG A 120 -6.83 9.46 -0.77
C ARG A 120 -7.47 9.43 0.61
N LYS A 121 -7.88 8.23 1.04
CA LYS A 121 -8.55 8.00 2.31
C LYS A 121 -8.02 6.71 2.93
N VAL A 122 -7.64 6.81 4.20
CA VAL A 122 -7.22 5.68 5.04
C VAL A 122 -8.02 5.75 6.34
N ASN A 123 -8.89 4.77 6.55
CA ASN A 123 -9.81 4.80 7.69
C ASN A 123 -9.18 4.35 9.01
N SER A 124 -7.88 4.04 9.02
CA SER A 124 -7.13 3.67 10.22
C SER A 124 -5.71 4.26 10.18
N HIS A 125 -4.68 3.49 10.48
CA HIS A 125 -3.29 3.96 10.54
C HIS A 125 -2.66 4.06 9.15
N PHE A 126 -1.76 5.05 8.98
CA PHE A 126 -0.91 5.22 7.81
C PHE A 126 0.56 5.16 8.25
N TYR A 127 1.28 4.16 7.79
CA TYR A 127 2.68 3.95 8.10
C TYR A 127 3.55 4.13 6.86
N CYS A 128 4.44 5.12 6.89
CA CYS A 128 5.43 5.40 5.85
C CYS A 128 6.84 5.60 6.42
N SER A 129 7.11 5.03 7.58
CA SER A 129 8.41 5.11 8.24
C SER A 129 9.50 4.36 7.45
N ASN A 130 10.77 4.65 7.75
CA ASN A 130 11.91 3.98 7.13
C ASN A 130 11.88 4.04 5.58
N ASN A 131 11.77 5.26 5.06
CA ASN A 131 11.83 5.59 3.64
C ASN A 131 12.90 6.67 3.37
N LYS A 132 12.82 7.32 2.24
CA LYS A 132 13.69 8.44 1.84
C LYS A 132 12.89 9.71 1.61
N LEU A 133 11.75 9.86 2.30
CA LEU A 133 10.84 10.98 2.09
C LEU A 133 11.55 12.31 2.41
N THR A 134 11.51 13.22 1.45
CA THR A 134 11.95 14.61 1.61
C THR A 134 10.78 15.58 1.72
N SER A 135 9.56 15.10 1.40
CA SER A 135 8.29 15.80 1.48
C SER A 135 7.17 14.81 1.79
N LEU A 136 6.08 15.29 2.39
CA LEU A 136 4.86 14.53 2.61
C LEU A 136 3.82 14.79 1.50
N GLU A 137 4.24 15.40 0.38
CA GLU A 137 3.37 15.62 -0.77
C GLU A 137 2.73 14.31 -1.23
N GLY A 138 1.41 14.31 -1.37
CA GLY A 138 0.62 13.13 -1.73
C GLY A 138 0.07 12.35 -0.53
N ALA A 139 0.38 12.74 0.71
CA ALA A 139 -0.26 12.14 1.88
C ALA A 139 -1.80 12.29 1.84
N PRO A 140 -2.55 11.33 2.42
CA PRO A 140 -4.00 11.48 2.59
C PRO A 140 -4.32 12.75 3.41
N ARG A 141 -5.46 13.39 3.11
CA ARG A 141 -5.84 14.62 3.84
C ARG A 141 -6.19 14.36 5.31
N GLU A 142 -6.78 13.20 5.57
CA GLU A 142 -7.26 12.78 6.89
C GLU A 142 -6.82 11.34 7.15
N VAL A 143 -6.38 11.09 8.38
CA VAL A 143 -6.00 9.77 8.87
C VAL A 143 -6.73 9.51 10.18
N ASN A 144 -7.63 8.53 10.17
CA ASN A 144 -8.44 8.23 11.37
C ASN A 144 -7.67 7.48 12.48
N GLY A 145 -6.42 7.11 12.23
CA GLY A 145 -5.52 6.47 13.17
C GLY A 145 -4.22 7.26 13.36
N ASN A 146 -3.14 6.55 13.56
CA ASN A 146 -1.80 7.13 13.62
C ASN A 146 -1.28 7.43 12.21
N PHE A 147 -0.49 8.49 12.10
CA PHE A 147 0.36 8.75 10.93
C PHE A 147 1.83 8.68 11.35
N ASP A 148 2.57 7.75 10.79
CA ASP A 148 3.99 7.56 11.13
C ASP A 148 4.87 7.80 9.91
N CYS A 149 5.55 8.94 9.90
CA CYS A 149 6.58 9.33 8.92
C CYS A 149 7.99 9.37 9.55
N SER A 150 8.22 8.67 10.64
CA SER A 150 9.53 8.62 11.30
C SER A 150 10.60 7.96 10.43
N TYR A 151 11.86 8.16 10.76
CA TYR A 151 13.01 7.60 10.03
C TYR A 151 12.96 7.90 8.52
N ASN A 152 12.86 9.22 8.19
CA ASN A 152 12.89 9.73 6.82
C ASN A 152 13.93 10.89 6.70
N GLN A 153 13.81 11.71 5.69
CA GLN A 153 14.72 12.82 5.40
C GLN A 153 13.98 14.17 5.33
N LEU A 154 12.81 14.26 6.00
CA LEU A 154 11.98 15.45 5.99
C LEU A 154 12.71 16.63 6.65
N ILE A 155 12.64 17.81 6.00
CA ILE A 155 13.13 19.09 6.53
C ILE A 155 12.00 19.97 7.06
N SER A 156 10.78 19.75 6.62
CA SER A 156 9.52 20.35 7.09
C SER A 156 8.40 19.29 7.06
N LEU A 157 7.24 19.66 7.57
CA LEU A 157 6.05 18.80 7.53
C LEU A 157 5.06 19.22 6.44
N GLU A 158 5.53 20.01 5.47
CA GLU A 158 4.69 20.42 4.34
C GLU A 158 4.13 19.22 3.58
N GLY A 159 2.82 19.26 3.29
CA GLY A 159 2.11 18.15 2.69
C GLY A 159 1.58 17.10 3.67
N ALA A 160 1.80 17.26 4.99
CA ALA A 160 1.21 16.38 5.99
C ALA A 160 -0.33 16.38 5.95
N PRO A 161 -0.98 15.32 6.47
CA PRO A 161 -2.43 15.30 6.66
C PRO A 161 -2.90 16.54 7.44
N ARG A 162 -4.09 17.05 7.12
CA ARG A 162 -4.68 18.17 7.88
C ARG A 162 -5.13 17.74 9.25
N GLU A 163 -5.63 16.50 9.34
CA GLU A 163 -6.18 15.91 10.56
C GLU A 163 -5.62 14.51 10.75
N VAL A 164 -5.17 14.20 11.95
CA VAL A 164 -4.72 12.88 12.40
C VAL A 164 -5.41 12.61 13.72
N LYS A 165 -6.34 11.65 13.78
CA LYS A 165 -7.18 11.44 14.98
C LYS A 165 -6.49 10.73 16.14
N ARG A 166 -5.22 10.32 15.96
CA ARG A 166 -4.41 9.71 17.02
C ARG A 166 -2.98 10.29 16.95
N GLY A 167 -1.95 9.48 17.09
CA GLY A 167 -0.57 9.94 17.13
C GLY A 167 0.00 10.34 15.76
N PHE A 168 0.71 11.47 15.71
CA PHE A 168 1.53 11.90 14.58
C PHE A 168 3.00 11.72 14.95
N TYR A 169 3.69 10.80 14.27
CA TYR A 169 5.07 10.43 14.57
C TYR A 169 6.00 10.89 13.45
N CYS A 170 6.90 11.83 13.73
CA CYS A 170 7.85 12.40 12.77
C CYS A 170 9.31 12.40 13.27
N HIS A 171 9.61 11.59 14.28
CA HIS A 171 10.95 11.54 14.85
C HIS A 171 11.98 10.94 13.87
N LYS A 172 13.29 11.15 14.14
CA LYS A 172 14.35 10.67 13.24
C LYS A 172 14.22 11.17 11.80
N ASN A 173 13.97 12.47 11.67
CA ASN A 173 14.00 13.26 10.44
C ASN A 173 15.07 14.36 10.54
N LYS A 174 15.09 15.25 9.57
CA LYS A 174 15.99 16.43 9.52
C LYS A 174 15.21 17.73 9.73
N LEU A 175 14.12 17.68 10.50
CA LEU A 175 13.22 18.81 10.67
C LEU A 175 13.94 20.00 11.32
N THR A 176 13.77 21.17 10.73
CA THR A 176 14.21 22.45 11.26
C THR A 176 13.07 23.31 11.79
N SER A 177 11.82 22.96 11.44
CA SER A 177 10.59 23.57 11.91
C SER A 177 9.46 22.55 11.93
N LEU A 178 8.33 22.90 12.56
CA LEU A 178 7.08 22.15 12.50
C LEU A 178 6.09 22.75 11.50
N GLU A 179 6.59 23.55 10.56
CA GLU A 179 5.76 24.11 9.49
C GLU A 179 5.12 23.00 8.68
N GLY A 180 3.80 23.12 8.44
CA GLY A 180 2.99 22.11 7.77
C GLY A 180 2.49 20.98 8.68
N ALA A 181 2.74 21.02 9.99
CA ALA A 181 2.20 20.05 10.93
C ALA A 181 0.65 19.97 10.84
N PRO A 182 0.04 18.82 11.16
CA PRO A 182 -1.42 18.68 11.23
C PRO A 182 -2.03 19.74 12.15
N ARG A 183 -3.22 20.22 11.79
CA ARG A 183 -3.95 21.20 12.64
C ARG A 183 -4.58 20.57 13.86
N GLU A 184 -4.88 19.28 13.76
CA GLU A 184 -5.51 18.48 14.80
C GLU A 184 -4.81 17.11 14.89
N VAL A 185 -4.45 16.72 16.11
CA VAL A 185 -3.83 15.46 16.49
C VAL A 185 -4.45 14.96 17.80
#